data_83701b0a2e5f2ba232482a643b28427f
#
_entry.id   83701b0a2e5f2ba232482a643b28427f
#
_cell.length_a   1.000
_cell.length_b   1.000
_cell.length_c   1.000
_cell.angle_alpha   90.00
_cell.angle_beta   90.00
_cell.angle_gamma   90.00
#
_symmetry.space_group_name_H-M   'P 1'
#
loop_
_entity.id
_entity.type
_entity.pdbx_description
1 polymer ?
#
loop_
_entity_poly.entity_id
_entity_poly.type
_entity_poly.pdbx_seq_one_letter_code
_entity_poly.pdbx_strand_id
1 'polypeptide(L)'
;MEKLIRKDYSLGEVVTVYPAVVKKFNDMELDYCCGGSKSLEVALKEKGIDVDKFVEGLNKEFKEFKFENSQYVDWREKSSEELISHIVEIHHGETFRLLKEIDPLMVKVFRVHFSHDPELLMKVHSLFGKLKCELEEHLLKEENILFPLMIKYDKAKNEKEKKEIEEDIRIIVNEHEAAGDILKELAEVTDDYKVPEWGCISFKLLYDYLHDLEKDLFIHIHKENNILFPRY
;
A
#
# COMPACT_ATOMS: atom_id res chain seq x y z
N MET A 1 -20.86 20.27 -11.25
CA MET A 1 -21.10 19.95 -9.82
C MET A 1 -19.78 19.58 -9.19
N GLU A 2 -19.42 20.20 -8.08
CA GLU A 2 -18.23 19.80 -7.31
C GLU A 2 -18.37 18.34 -6.87
N LYS A 3 -17.43 17.48 -7.24
CA LYS A 3 -17.42 16.09 -6.77
C LYS A 3 -17.04 16.10 -5.28
N LEU A 4 -18.02 16.01 -4.40
CA LEU A 4 -17.83 15.87 -2.96
C LEU A 4 -17.64 14.40 -2.59
N ILE A 5 -16.82 14.15 -1.58
CA ILE A 5 -16.70 12.83 -0.96
C ILE A 5 -18.00 12.52 -0.22
N ARG A 6 -18.54 11.33 -0.46
CA ARG A 6 -19.79 10.87 0.15
C ARG A 6 -19.51 9.72 1.11
N LYS A 7 -20.37 9.52 2.09
CA LYS A 7 -20.24 8.46 3.07
C LYS A 7 -20.40 7.04 2.50
N ASP A 8 -21.09 6.93 1.35
CA ASP A 8 -21.24 5.66 0.63
C ASP A 8 -20.03 5.32 -0.28
N TYR A 9 -19.05 6.21 -0.41
CA TYR A 9 -17.80 5.88 -1.09
C TYR A 9 -17.06 4.79 -0.32
N SER A 10 -16.40 3.88 -1.05
CA SER A 10 -15.47 2.96 -0.45
C SER A 10 -14.19 3.68 0.03
N LEU A 11 -13.45 3.08 0.96
CA LEU A 11 -12.19 3.64 1.43
C LEU A 11 -11.21 3.86 0.27
N GLY A 12 -11.13 2.90 -0.68
CA GLY A 12 -10.34 3.03 -1.89
C GLY A 12 -10.79 4.18 -2.79
N GLU A 13 -12.10 4.38 -2.99
CA GLU A 13 -12.61 5.53 -3.75
C GLU A 13 -12.25 6.87 -3.10
N VAL A 14 -12.31 6.95 -1.76
CA VAL A 14 -11.92 8.17 -1.04
C VAL A 14 -10.44 8.49 -1.27
N VAL A 15 -9.55 7.50 -1.13
CA VAL A 15 -8.10 7.68 -1.36
C VAL A 15 -7.82 8.03 -2.82
N THR A 16 -8.53 7.41 -3.77
CA THR A 16 -8.40 7.72 -5.20
C THR A 16 -8.77 9.16 -5.52
N VAL A 17 -9.81 9.69 -4.87
CA VAL A 17 -10.29 11.09 -5.07
C VAL A 17 -9.44 12.09 -4.31
N TYR A 18 -9.00 11.72 -3.11
CA TYR A 18 -8.26 12.59 -2.18
C TYR A 18 -7.09 11.83 -1.53
N PRO A 19 -5.94 11.68 -2.24
CA PRO A 19 -4.80 10.92 -1.74
C PRO A 19 -4.22 11.43 -0.41
N ALA A 20 -4.31 12.71 -0.13
CA ALA A 20 -3.80 13.26 1.13
C ALA A 20 -4.54 12.71 2.38
N VAL A 21 -5.68 12.03 2.20
CA VAL A 21 -6.39 11.35 3.29
C VAL A 21 -5.64 10.14 3.84
N VAL A 22 -4.69 9.59 3.09
CA VAL A 22 -3.91 8.39 3.46
C VAL A 22 -3.34 8.50 4.87
N LYS A 23 -2.73 9.65 5.21
CA LYS A 23 -2.21 9.86 6.55
C LYS A 23 -3.29 9.70 7.63
N LYS A 24 -4.45 10.31 7.42
CA LYS A 24 -5.59 10.20 8.37
C LYS A 24 -6.13 8.79 8.47
N PHE A 25 -6.18 8.05 7.36
CA PHE A 25 -6.63 6.66 7.35
C PHE A 25 -5.63 5.75 8.05
N ASN A 26 -4.33 5.96 7.86
CA ASN A 26 -3.29 5.25 8.60
C ASN A 26 -3.37 5.53 10.11
N ASP A 27 -3.47 6.81 10.52
CA ASP A 27 -3.64 7.19 11.94
C ASP A 27 -4.89 6.57 12.59
N MET A 28 -5.87 6.19 11.77
CA MET A 28 -7.13 5.54 12.19
C MET A 28 -7.13 4.03 11.96
N GLU A 29 -6.04 3.45 11.47
CA GLU A 29 -5.94 2.03 11.07
C GLU A 29 -7.08 1.60 10.13
N LEU A 30 -7.40 2.41 9.13
CA LEU A 30 -8.40 2.10 8.10
C LEU A 30 -7.71 1.49 6.90
N ASP A 31 -8.03 0.23 6.59
CA ASP A 31 -7.47 -0.51 5.47
C ASP A 31 -8.13 -0.06 4.14
N TYR A 32 -7.47 0.84 3.45
CA TYR A 32 -7.91 1.39 2.16
C TYR A 32 -7.29 0.68 0.95
N CYS A 33 -6.32 -0.22 1.16
CA CYS A 33 -5.63 -0.96 0.11
C CYS A 33 -6.29 -2.32 -0.17
N CYS A 34 -6.16 -3.29 0.73
CA CYS A 34 -6.76 -4.62 0.62
C CYS A 34 -8.25 -4.61 1.00
N GLY A 35 -8.60 -3.91 2.09
CA GLY A 35 -9.96 -3.65 2.54
C GLY A 35 -10.64 -2.46 1.85
N GLY A 36 -10.08 -1.95 0.77
CA GLY A 36 -10.50 -0.72 0.11
C GLY A 36 -11.95 -0.70 -0.41
N SER A 37 -12.59 -1.86 -0.57
CA SER A 37 -13.99 -2.01 -0.97
C SER A 37 -15.00 -1.66 0.14
N LYS A 38 -14.56 -1.63 1.43
CA LYS A 38 -15.43 -1.27 2.55
C LYS A 38 -15.89 0.19 2.45
N SER A 39 -17.18 0.45 2.68
CA SER A 39 -17.66 1.83 2.65
C SER A 39 -17.15 2.67 3.83
N LEU A 40 -16.89 3.95 3.58
CA LEU A 40 -16.45 4.91 4.59
C LEU A 40 -17.41 4.95 5.80
N GLU A 41 -18.72 4.89 5.54
CA GLU A 41 -19.74 4.88 6.60
C GLU A 41 -19.58 3.68 7.54
N VAL A 42 -19.38 2.48 6.98
CA VAL A 42 -19.20 1.25 7.78
C VAL A 42 -17.92 1.31 8.57
N ALA A 43 -16.80 1.66 7.92
CA ALA A 43 -15.50 1.75 8.57
C ALA A 43 -15.47 2.74 9.74
N LEU A 44 -16.08 3.92 9.58
CA LEU A 44 -16.17 4.93 10.64
C LEU A 44 -17.08 4.50 11.79
N LYS A 45 -18.20 3.83 11.49
CA LYS A 45 -19.10 3.31 12.54
C LYS A 45 -18.43 2.24 13.40
N GLU A 46 -17.64 1.35 12.80
CA GLU A 46 -16.88 0.33 13.53
C GLU A 46 -15.86 0.96 14.52
N LYS A 47 -15.31 2.12 14.16
CA LYS A 47 -14.39 2.89 15.02
C LYS A 47 -15.13 3.84 15.99
N GLY A 48 -16.48 3.87 15.97
CA GLY A 48 -17.29 4.73 16.84
C GLY A 48 -17.22 6.22 16.50
N ILE A 49 -16.91 6.56 15.25
CA ILE A 49 -16.71 7.93 14.77
C ILE A 49 -18.01 8.46 14.15
N ASP A 50 -18.34 9.73 14.43
CA ASP A 50 -19.46 10.43 13.82
C ASP A 50 -19.21 10.61 12.31
N VAL A 51 -19.99 9.87 11.51
CA VAL A 51 -19.82 9.78 10.05
C VAL A 51 -20.07 11.13 9.37
N ASP A 52 -21.15 11.80 9.71
CA ASP A 52 -21.56 13.02 9.02
C ASP A 52 -20.57 14.16 9.33
N LYS A 53 -20.14 14.27 10.58
CA LYS A 53 -19.13 15.25 11.01
C LYS A 53 -17.77 14.98 10.37
N PHE A 54 -17.38 13.70 10.27
CA PHE A 54 -16.11 13.30 9.64
C PHE A 54 -16.12 13.65 8.14
N VAL A 55 -17.19 13.30 7.43
CA VAL A 55 -17.35 13.57 5.98
C VAL A 55 -17.39 15.07 5.70
N GLU A 56 -18.04 15.87 6.54
CA GLU A 56 -18.03 17.33 6.43
C GLU A 56 -16.61 17.90 6.55
N GLY A 57 -15.87 17.48 7.58
CA GLY A 57 -14.47 17.87 7.77
C GLY A 57 -13.58 17.47 6.60
N LEU A 58 -13.74 16.23 6.11
CA LEU A 58 -12.99 15.70 4.99
C LEU A 58 -13.24 16.48 3.68
N ASN A 59 -14.49 16.86 3.43
CA ASN A 59 -14.83 17.67 2.26
C ASN A 59 -14.27 19.10 2.33
N LYS A 60 -14.11 19.66 3.51
CA LYS A 60 -13.45 20.96 3.71
C LYS A 60 -11.96 20.84 3.36
N GLU A 61 -11.27 19.87 3.92
CA GLU A 61 -9.85 19.59 3.62
C GLU A 61 -9.62 19.30 2.13
N PHE A 62 -10.52 18.54 1.51
CA PHE A 62 -10.43 18.20 0.08
C PHE A 62 -10.56 19.43 -0.83
N LYS A 63 -11.40 20.40 -0.48
CA LYS A 63 -11.50 21.67 -1.21
C LYS A 63 -10.20 22.48 -1.13
N GLU A 64 -9.61 22.55 0.07
CA GLU A 64 -8.34 23.22 0.29
C GLU A 64 -7.21 22.54 -0.51
N PHE A 65 -7.15 21.20 -0.45
CA PHE A 65 -6.19 20.40 -1.22
C PHE A 65 -6.27 20.65 -2.73
N LYS A 66 -7.46 20.66 -3.32
CA LYS A 66 -7.64 20.93 -4.75
C LYS A 66 -7.19 22.32 -5.16
N PHE A 67 -7.32 23.29 -4.28
CA PHE A 67 -6.89 24.66 -4.55
C PHE A 67 -5.36 24.79 -4.55
N GLU A 68 -4.68 24.06 -3.66
CA GLU A 68 -3.22 24.15 -3.47
C GLU A 68 -2.41 23.28 -4.43
N ASN A 69 -2.97 22.16 -4.91
CA ASN A 69 -2.25 21.16 -5.71
C ASN A 69 -2.68 21.12 -7.19
N SER A 70 -2.13 22.05 -7.98
CA SER A 70 -2.31 22.08 -9.44
C SER A 70 -1.64 20.90 -10.19
N GLN A 71 -0.81 20.10 -9.52
CA GLN A 71 -0.09 18.95 -10.09
C GLN A 71 -0.70 17.59 -9.70
N TYR A 72 -1.85 17.58 -9.04
CA TYR A 72 -2.53 16.34 -8.70
C TYR A 72 -2.94 15.56 -9.96
N VAL A 73 -2.54 14.30 -10.05
CA VAL A 73 -2.91 13.38 -11.14
C VAL A 73 -4.06 12.50 -10.67
N ASP A 74 -5.22 12.62 -11.31
CA ASP A 74 -6.30 11.66 -11.15
C ASP A 74 -6.03 10.43 -12.04
N TRP A 75 -5.51 9.37 -11.43
CA TRP A 75 -5.13 8.14 -12.13
C TRP A 75 -6.30 7.42 -12.81
N ARG A 76 -7.55 7.74 -12.46
CA ARG A 76 -8.73 7.20 -13.15
C ARG A 76 -8.86 7.76 -14.57
N GLU A 77 -8.31 8.94 -14.82
CA GLU A 77 -8.35 9.63 -16.12
C GLU A 77 -7.18 9.26 -17.02
N LYS A 78 -6.20 8.52 -16.47
CA LYS A 78 -5.01 8.05 -17.18
C LYS A 78 -5.23 6.67 -17.78
N SER A 79 -4.51 6.37 -18.87
CA SER A 79 -4.50 5.02 -19.46
C SER A 79 -3.91 3.98 -18.49
N SER A 80 -4.23 2.70 -18.70
CA SER A 80 -3.60 1.62 -17.91
C SER A 80 -2.08 1.61 -18.12
N GLU A 81 -1.61 1.86 -19.34
CA GLU A 81 -0.17 1.92 -19.68
C GLU A 81 0.56 3.03 -18.90
N GLU A 82 -0.05 4.24 -18.76
CA GLU A 82 0.51 5.32 -17.96
C GLU A 82 0.54 4.98 -16.46
N LEU A 83 -0.53 4.36 -15.95
CA LEU A 83 -0.60 3.96 -14.54
C LEU A 83 0.38 2.83 -14.23
N ILE A 84 0.48 1.81 -15.08
CA ILE A 84 1.45 0.72 -14.96
C ILE A 84 2.88 1.28 -14.97
N SER A 85 3.22 2.16 -15.92
CA SER A 85 4.56 2.79 -15.95
C SER A 85 4.86 3.53 -14.65
N HIS A 86 3.88 4.25 -14.09
CA HIS A 86 4.05 4.93 -12.82
C HIS A 86 4.23 3.96 -11.65
N ILE A 87 3.47 2.86 -11.59
CA ILE A 87 3.61 1.82 -10.56
C ILE A 87 5.02 1.23 -10.60
N VAL A 88 5.48 0.82 -11.77
CA VAL A 88 6.81 0.20 -11.94
C VAL A 88 7.94 1.19 -11.62
N GLU A 89 7.90 2.40 -12.16
CA GLU A 89 8.98 3.37 -11.98
C GLU A 89 9.08 3.89 -10.54
N ILE A 90 7.96 4.12 -9.87
CA ILE A 90 7.94 4.74 -8.55
C ILE A 90 7.86 3.67 -7.46
N HIS A 91 6.83 2.82 -7.47
CA HIS A 91 6.58 1.90 -6.34
C HIS A 91 7.47 0.66 -6.39
N HIS A 92 7.58 -0.02 -7.54
CA HIS A 92 8.50 -1.16 -7.65
C HIS A 92 9.95 -0.71 -7.45
N GLY A 93 10.33 0.41 -8.08
CA GLY A 93 11.66 1.00 -7.90
C GLY A 93 11.97 1.31 -6.43
N GLU A 94 11.03 1.89 -5.69
CA GLU A 94 11.19 2.20 -4.27
C GLU A 94 11.21 0.93 -3.41
N THR A 95 10.33 -0.04 -3.69
CA THR A 95 10.34 -1.34 -3.01
C THR A 95 11.70 -2.04 -3.15
N PHE A 96 12.24 -2.18 -4.36
CA PHE A 96 13.57 -2.78 -4.57
C PHE A 96 14.69 -2.00 -3.88
N ARG A 97 14.61 -0.66 -3.90
CA ARG A 97 15.57 0.19 -3.19
C ARG A 97 15.53 -0.08 -1.68
N LEU A 98 14.33 -0.08 -1.08
CA LEU A 98 14.15 -0.28 0.36
C LEU A 98 14.56 -1.70 0.78
N LEU A 99 14.18 -2.74 0.04
CA LEU A 99 14.62 -4.12 0.32
C LEU A 99 16.14 -4.23 0.35
N LYS A 100 16.84 -3.58 -0.58
CA LYS A 100 18.31 -3.56 -0.65
C LYS A 100 18.95 -2.84 0.53
N GLU A 101 18.35 -1.78 1.05
CA GLU A 101 18.84 -1.02 2.21
C GLU A 101 18.53 -1.74 3.54
N ILE A 102 17.35 -2.35 3.65
CA ILE A 102 16.90 -3.03 4.86
C ILE A 102 17.72 -4.31 5.12
N ASP A 103 18.00 -5.12 4.10
CA ASP A 103 18.62 -6.43 4.22
C ASP A 103 19.94 -6.40 5.01
N PRO A 104 20.96 -5.57 4.68
CA PRO A 104 22.18 -5.46 5.45
C PRO A 104 22.00 -4.86 6.85
N LEU A 105 21.04 -3.95 7.02
CA LEU A 105 20.70 -3.36 8.33
C LEU A 105 20.07 -4.42 9.24
N MET A 106 19.17 -5.24 8.70
CA MET A 106 18.54 -6.35 9.42
C MET A 106 19.59 -7.29 9.99
N VAL A 107 20.54 -7.75 9.16
CA VAL A 107 21.64 -8.63 9.61
C VAL A 107 22.51 -7.95 10.67
N LYS A 108 22.83 -6.66 10.48
CA LYS A 108 23.65 -5.88 11.42
C LYS A 108 22.95 -5.74 12.77
N VAL A 109 21.70 -5.29 12.77
CA VAL A 109 20.90 -5.08 13.99
C VAL A 109 20.70 -6.39 14.73
N PHE A 110 20.35 -7.45 14.03
CA PHE A 110 20.20 -8.79 14.58
C PHE A 110 21.46 -9.25 15.33
N ARG A 111 22.64 -9.10 14.71
CA ARG A 111 23.92 -9.52 15.31
C ARG A 111 24.32 -8.69 16.54
N VAL A 112 24.12 -7.38 16.48
CA VAL A 112 24.58 -6.45 17.52
C VAL A 112 23.66 -6.46 18.73
N HIS A 113 22.36 -6.60 18.52
CA HIS A 113 21.37 -6.42 19.58
C HIS A 113 20.68 -7.72 20.03
N PHE A 114 21.07 -8.86 19.47
CA PHE A 114 20.44 -10.17 19.76
C PHE A 114 20.31 -10.48 21.25
N SER A 115 21.32 -10.11 22.06
CA SER A 115 21.33 -10.35 23.49
C SER A 115 20.35 -9.48 24.29
N HIS A 116 19.82 -8.40 23.72
CA HIS A 116 18.87 -7.51 24.39
C HIS A 116 17.46 -8.05 24.32
N ASP A 117 17.01 -8.47 23.14
CA ASP A 117 15.70 -9.08 22.92
C ASP A 117 15.74 -10.08 21.76
N PRO A 118 16.11 -11.34 22.04
CA PRO A 118 16.18 -12.37 21.00
C PRO A 118 14.83 -12.68 20.34
N GLU A 119 13.75 -12.63 21.10
CA GLU A 119 12.41 -12.99 20.62
C GLU A 119 11.91 -11.98 19.59
N LEU A 120 11.96 -10.70 19.95
CA LEU A 120 11.63 -9.60 19.02
C LEU A 120 12.46 -9.67 17.75
N LEU A 121 13.79 -9.78 17.89
CA LEU A 121 14.67 -9.74 16.74
C LEU A 121 14.52 -10.96 15.81
N MET A 122 14.30 -12.15 16.36
CA MET A 122 13.99 -13.35 15.55
C MET A 122 12.66 -13.18 14.81
N LYS A 123 11.65 -12.61 15.48
CA LYS A 123 10.34 -12.41 14.89
C LYS A 123 10.40 -11.40 13.73
N VAL A 124 10.98 -10.22 13.96
CA VAL A 124 11.15 -9.18 12.92
C VAL A 124 11.97 -9.70 11.74
N HIS A 125 13.08 -10.40 12.01
CA HIS A 125 13.91 -10.99 10.96
C HIS A 125 13.15 -12.02 10.12
N SER A 126 12.35 -12.88 10.76
CA SER A 126 11.54 -13.89 10.07
C SER A 126 10.46 -13.27 9.21
N LEU A 127 9.72 -12.29 9.73
CA LEU A 127 8.66 -11.59 9.00
C LEU A 127 9.22 -10.83 7.79
N PHE A 128 10.29 -10.06 7.99
CA PHE A 128 10.94 -9.36 6.89
C PHE A 128 11.48 -10.32 5.82
N GLY A 129 12.12 -11.42 6.21
CA GLY A 129 12.63 -12.41 5.27
C GLY A 129 11.53 -13.03 4.41
N LYS A 130 10.37 -13.34 5.02
CA LYS A 130 9.20 -13.82 4.30
C LYS A 130 8.66 -12.75 3.34
N LEU A 131 8.43 -11.54 3.85
CA LEU A 131 7.93 -10.42 3.05
C LEU A 131 8.83 -10.13 1.84
N LYS A 132 10.15 -10.10 2.04
CA LYS A 132 11.13 -9.86 0.98
C LYS A 132 11.02 -10.90 -0.14
N CYS A 133 11.00 -12.19 0.20
CA CYS A 133 10.90 -13.26 -0.80
C CYS A 133 9.58 -13.17 -1.59
N GLU A 134 8.47 -12.93 -0.90
CA GLU A 134 7.15 -12.79 -1.53
C GLU A 134 7.10 -11.58 -2.45
N LEU A 135 7.60 -10.41 -2.02
CA LEU A 135 7.63 -9.19 -2.84
C LEU A 135 8.53 -9.34 -4.08
N GLU A 136 9.74 -9.88 -3.94
CA GLU A 136 10.66 -10.05 -5.07
C GLU A 136 10.04 -10.95 -6.17
N GLU A 137 9.32 -12.01 -5.80
CA GLU A 137 8.62 -12.88 -6.74
C GLU A 137 7.38 -12.19 -7.35
N HIS A 138 6.60 -11.53 -6.52
CA HIS A 138 5.37 -10.83 -6.87
C HIS A 138 5.61 -9.73 -7.93
N LEU A 139 6.52 -8.80 -7.65
CA LEU A 139 6.85 -7.70 -8.58
C LEU A 139 7.34 -8.22 -9.95
N LEU A 140 8.11 -9.31 -9.96
CA LEU A 140 8.55 -9.92 -11.21
C LEU A 140 7.41 -10.57 -12.01
N LYS A 141 6.40 -11.16 -11.34
CA LYS A 141 5.20 -11.67 -12.01
C LYS A 141 4.41 -10.54 -12.67
N GLU A 142 4.24 -9.44 -11.98
CA GLU A 142 3.52 -8.28 -12.52
C GLU A 142 4.23 -7.68 -13.71
N GLU A 143 5.51 -7.39 -13.59
CA GLU A 143 6.28 -6.75 -14.65
C GLU A 143 6.45 -7.63 -15.91
N ASN A 144 6.59 -8.94 -15.74
CA ASN A 144 6.90 -9.84 -16.86
C ASN A 144 5.69 -10.61 -17.40
N ILE A 145 4.58 -10.67 -16.65
CA ILE A 145 3.41 -11.45 -17.06
C ILE A 145 2.16 -10.58 -17.09
N LEU A 146 1.67 -10.11 -15.93
CA LEU A 146 0.36 -9.47 -15.81
C LEU A 146 0.29 -8.12 -16.55
N PHE A 147 1.22 -7.21 -16.28
CA PHE A 147 1.19 -5.87 -16.89
C PHE A 147 1.36 -5.88 -18.41
N PRO A 148 2.28 -6.67 -19.01
CA PRO A 148 2.34 -6.83 -20.46
C PRO A 148 1.04 -7.40 -21.07
N LEU A 149 0.40 -8.34 -20.38
CA LEU A 149 -0.87 -8.91 -20.82
C LEU A 149 -2.01 -7.89 -20.79
N MET A 150 -2.08 -7.07 -19.74
CA MET A 150 -3.05 -5.96 -19.64
C MET A 150 -2.89 -4.93 -20.76
N ILE A 151 -1.65 -4.49 -21.01
CA ILE A 151 -1.36 -3.54 -22.09
C ILE A 151 -1.71 -4.12 -23.47
N LYS A 152 -1.46 -5.41 -23.68
CA LYS A 152 -1.82 -6.11 -24.92
C LYS A 152 -3.33 -6.22 -25.07
N TYR A 153 -4.05 -6.58 -24.01
CA TYR A 153 -5.51 -6.64 -23.98
C TYR A 153 -6.14 -5.29 -24.30
N ASP A 154 -5.64 -4.20 -23.74
CA ASP A 154 -6.17 -2.87 -24.00
C ASP A 154 -6.12 -2.48 -25.49
N LYS A 155 -5.13 -2.99 -26.23
CA LYS A 155 -4.97 -2.76 -27.68
C LYS A 155 -5.85 -3.67 -28.54
N ALA A 156 -6.07 -4.93 -28.14
CA ALA A 156 -6.71 -5.96 -28.96
C ALA A 156 -8.09 -6.40 -28.48
N LYS A 157 -8.44 -6.22 -27.22
CA LYS A 157 -9.71 -6.61 -26.57
C LYS A 157 -10.10 -8.08 -26.81
N ASN A 158 -9.15 -9.00 -26.61
CA ASN A 158 -9.33 -10.43 -26.82
C ASN A 158 -9.92 -11.08 -25.56
N GLU A 159 -11.08 -11.73 -25.66
CA GLU A 159 -11.79 -12.37 -24.55
C GLU A 159 -11.00 -13.50 -23.85
N LYS A 160 -10.10 -14.18 -24.57
CA LYS A 160 -9.24 -15.19 -23.94
C LYS A 160 -8.22 -14.52 -23.03
N GLU A 161 -7.59 -13.45 -23.48
CA GLU A 161 -6.64 -12.68 -22.67
C GLU A 161 -7.32 -12.04 -21.46
N LYS A 162 -8.57 -11.59 -21.59
CA LYS A 162 -9.34 -11.08 -20.47
C LYS A 162 -9.49 -12.09 -19.33
N LYS A 163 -9.84 -13.33 -19.66
CA LYS A 163 -9.97 -14.39 -18.66
C LYS A 163 -8.64 -14.72 -17.97
N GLU A 164 -7.55 -14.74 -18.73
CA GLU A 164 -6.21 -14.92 -18.17
C GLU A 164 -5.87 -13.77 -17.19
N ILE A 165 -6.13 -12.53 -17.55
CA ILE A 165 -5.95 -11.35 -16.67
C ILE A 165 -6.81 -11.46 -15.41
N GLU A 166 -8.10 -11.80 -15.53
CA GLU A 166 -8.99 -11.95 -14.39
C GLU A 166 -8.53 -13.05 -13.42
N GLU A 167 -7.89 -14.10 -13.92
CA GLU A 167 -7.34 -15.19 -13.13
C GLU A 167 -6.04 -14.77 -12.42
N ASP A 168 -5.14 -14.11 -13.13
CA ASP A 168 -3.89 -13.58 -12.58
C ASP A 168 -4.16 -12.49 -11.52
N ILE A 169 -5.11 -11.58 -11.76
CA ILE A 169 -5.54 -10.57 -10.77
C ILE A 169 -5.96 -11.21 -9.46
N ARG A 170 -6.74 -12.31 -9.49
CA ARG A 170 -7.17 -12.99 -8.27
C ARG A 170 -5.98 -13.54 -7.46
N ILE A 171 -4.97 -14.05 -8.15
CA ILE A 171 -3.75 -14.54 -7.50
C ILE A 171 -3.01 -13.37 -6.87
N ILE A 172 -2.79 -12.30 -7.61
CA ILE A 172 -2.10 -11.10 -7.16
C ILE A 172 -2.79 -10.44 -5.96
N VAL A 173 -4.12 -10.30 -6.00
CA VAL A 173 -4.90 -9.76 -4.86
C VAL A 173 -4.72 -10.60 -3.59
N ASN A 174 -4.68 -11.92 -3.68
CA ASN A 174 -4.40 -12.79 -2.52
C ASN A 174 -2.95 -12.60 -2.01
N GLU A 175 -1.98 -12.38 -2.90
CA GLU A 175 -0.60 -12.05 -2.51
C GLU A 175 -0.53 -10.68 -1.80
N HIS A 176 -1.31 -9.70 -2.24
CA HIS A 176 -1.47 -8.40 -1.55
C HIS A 176 -2.02 -8.53 -0.13
N GLU A 177 -3.06 -9.37 0.05
CA GLU A 177 -3.61 -9.63 1.38
C GLU A 177 -2.56 -10.28 2.29
N ALA A 178 -1.82 -11.26 1.79
CA ALA A 178 -0.76 -11.94 2.54
C ALA A 178 0.37 -10.97 2.93
N ALA A 179 0.82 -10.11 2.01
CA ALA A 179 1.81 -9.08 2.29
C ALA A 179 1.29 -8.07 3.33
N GLY A 180 0.04 -7.63 3.19
CA GLY A 180 -0.62 -6.74 4.15
C GLY A 180 -0.70 -7.33 5.56
N ASP A 181 -0.96 -8.63 5.69
CA ASP A 181 -0.97 -9.31 6.99
C ASP A 181 0.42 -9.37 7.63
N ILE A 182 1.48 -9.60 6.83
CA ILE A 182 2.87 -9.56 7.33
C ILE A 182 3.24 -8.15 7.81
N LEU A 183 2.86 -7.12 7.06
CA LEU A 183 3.12 -5.72 7.45
C LEU A 183 2.40 -5.35 8.74
N LYS A 184 1.14 -5.72 8.90
CA LYS A 184 0.38 -5.53 10.15
C LYS A 184 1.06 -6.23 11.33
N GLU A 185 1.51 -7.47 11.13
CA GLU A 185 2.23 -8.21 12.18
C GLU A 185 3.59 -7.56 12.49
N LEU A 186 4.30 -7.01 11.50
CA LEU A 186 5.53 -6.25 11.73
C LEU A 186 5.27 -4.98 12.57
N ALA A 187 4.25 -4.21 12.23
CA ALA A 187 3.85 -3.02 12.99
C ALA A 187 3.48 -3.40 14.45
N GLU A 188 2.70 -4.46 14.64
CA GLU A 188 2.30 -4.94 15.97
C GLU A 188 3.50 -5.36 16.84
N VAL A 189 4.39 -6.22 16.33
CA VAL A 189 5.53 -6.72 17.11
C VAL A 189 6.59 -5.66 17.38
N THR A 190 6.61 -4.57 16.61
CA THR A 190 7.56 -3.46 16.76
C THR A 190 6.99 -2.27 17.54
N ASP A 191 5.76 -2.37 18.08
CA ASP A 191 5.04 -1.24 18.69
C ASP A 191 5.03 -0.01 17.73
N ASP A 192 4.55 -0.23 16.50
CA ASP A 192 4.50 0.74 15.40
C ASP A 192 5.91 1.31 15.05
N TYR A 193 6.86 0.39 14.84
CA TYR A 193 8.26 0.70 14.52
C TYR A 193 8.96 1.59 15.55
N LYS A 194 8.54 1.50 16.80
CA LYS A 194 9.13 2.23 17.92
C LYS A 194 10.47 1.66 18.31
N VAL A 195 11.50 2.49 18.24
CA VAL A 195 12.85 2.08 18.58
C VAL A 195 12.99 1.84 20.08
N PRO A 196 13.43 0.64 20.53
CA PRO A 196 13.68 0.37 21.94
C PRO A 196 14.74 1.32 22.54
N GLU A 197 14.71 1.54 23.85
CA GLU A 197 15.69 2.43 24.53
C GLU A 197 17.15 2.01 24.32
N TRP A 198 17.40 0.71 24.15
CA TRP A 198 18.71 0.15 23.84
C TRP A 198 19.05 0.18 22.34
N GLY A 199 18.16 0.65 21.49
CA GLY A 199 18.34 0.72 20.06
C GLY A 199 19.37 1.78 19.64
N CYS A 200 20.25 1.42 18.71
CA CYS A 200 21.25 2.32 18.14
C CYS A 200 20.72 3.04 16.88
N ILE A 201 21.55 3.94 16.32
CA ILE A 201 21.22 4.66 15.08
C ILE A 201 20.89 3.70 13.92
N SER A 202 21.60 2.58 13.80
CA SER A 202 21.29 1.58 12.76
C SER A 202 19.98 0.87 13.00
N PHE A 203 19.58 0.69 14.25
CA PHE A 203 18.27 0.14 14.63
C PHE A 203 17.14 1.11 14.23
N LYS A 204 17.34 2.40 14.55
CA LYS A 204 16.40 3.44 14.14
C LYS A 204 16.24 3.48 12.60
N LEU A 205 17.35 3.47 11.87
CA LEU A 205 17.32 3.50 10.41
C LEU A 205 16.62 2.27 9.81
N LEU A 206 16.81 1.08 10.42
CA LEU A 206 16.10 -0.13 10.04
C LEU A 206 14.58 0.04 10.17
N TYR A 207 14.13 0.57 11.30
CA TYR A 207 12.71 0.76 11.56
C TYR A 207 12.12 1.88 10.71
N ASP A 208 12.84 2.97 10.48
CA ASP A 208 12.43 4.03 9.55
C ASP A 208 12.20 3.45 8.13
N TYR A 209 13.11 2.59 7.63
CA TYR A 209 12.97 1.99 6.30
C TYR A 209 11.87 0.92 6.22
N LEU A 210 11.64 0.12 7.29
CA LEU A 210 10.52 -0.82 7.33
C LEU A 210 9.18 -0.07 7.29
N HIS A 211 9.07 1.03 8.01
CA HIS A 211 7.87 1.88 8.02
C HIS A 211 7.65 2.60 6.68
N ASP A 212 8.73 3.05 6.02
CA ASP A 212 8.64 3.64 4.68
C ASP A 212 8.21 2.60 3.65
N LEU A 213 8.69 1.35 3.75
CA LEU A 213 8.27 0.23 2.92
C LEU A 213 6.77 -0.06 3.08
N GLU A 214 6.28 -0.13 4.31
CA GLU A 214 4.86 -0.35 4.59
C GLU A 214 3.99 0.76 3.96
N LYS A 215 4.36 2.02 4.17
CA LYS A 215 3.61 3.16 3.62
C LYS A 215 3.56 3.16 2.10
N ASP A 216 4.67 2.87 1.46
CA ASP A 216 4.72 2.83 -0.01
C ASP A 216 3.91 1.65 -0.56
N LEU A 217 4.03 0.46 0.05
CA LEU A 217 3.27 -0.73 -0.34
C LEU A 217 1.76 -0.53 -0.22
N PHE A 218 1.27 0.16 0.81
CA PHE A 218 -0.17 0.45 0.93
C PHE A 218 -0.68 1.35 -0.19
N ILE A 219 0.11 2.34 -0.63
CA ILE A 219 -0.23 3.21 -1.76
C ILE A 219 -0.13 2.45 -3.08
N HIS A 220 0.88 1.62 -3.23
CA HIS A 220 1.11 0.74 -4.37
C HIS A 220 -0.08 -0.20 -4.58
N ILE A 221 -0.36 -1.06 -3.59
CA ILE A 221 -1.48 -2.00 -3.59
C ILE A 221 -2.83 -1.27 -3.81
N HIS A 222 -3.01 -0.09 -3.21
CA HIS A 222 -4.20 0.71 -3.45
C HIS A 222 -4.38 1.08 -4.93
N LYS A 223 -3.30 1.51 -5.62
CA LYS A 223 -3.37 1.87 -7.03
C LYS A 223 -3.74 0.69 -7.92
N GLU A 224 -3.25 -0.49 -7.58
CA GLU A 224 -3.57 -1.72 -8.30
C GLU A 224 -4.97 -2.22 -8.00
N ASN A 225 -5.28 -2.50 -6.76
CA ASN A 225 -6.56 -3.09 -6.35
C ASN A 225 -7.76 -2.17 -6.62
N ASN A 226 -7.59 -0.84 -6.47
CA ASN A 226 -8.72 0.09 -6.51
C ASN A 226 -8.77 0.98 -7.77
N ILE A 227 -7.71 1.01 -8.60
CA ILE A 227 -7.69 1.83 -9.82
C ILE A 227 -7.36 1.02 -11.07
N LEU A 228 -6.30 0.17 -11.05
CA LEU A 228 -5.86 -0.57 -12.22
C LEU A 228 -6.71 -1.81 -12.49
N PHE A 229 -6.78 -2.74 -11.52
CA PHE A 229 -7.44 -4.03 -11.68
C PHE A 229 -8.95 -3.93 -11.99
N PRO A 230 -9.72 -2.96 -11.42
CA PRO A 230 -11.13 -2.80 -11.76
C PRO A 230 -11.43 -2.45 -13.23
N ARG A 231 -10.41 -2.22 -14.06
CA ARG A 231 -10.56 -1.94 -15.50
C ARG A 231 -10.70 -3.21 -16.33
N TYR A 232 -10.39 -4.35 -15.76
CA TYR A 232 -10.36 -5.67 -16.39
C TYR A 232 -11.38 -6.61 -15.77
#